data_e5286ab1bd6aaa9755241e5457f1de09
#
_entry.id   e5286ab1bd6aaa9755241e5457f1de09
#
_cell.length_a   1.000
_cell.length_b   1.000
_cell.length_c   1.000
_cell.angle_alpha   90.00
_cell.angle_beta   90.00
_cell.angle_gamma   90.00
#
_symmetry.space_group_name_H-M   'P 1'
#
loop_
_entity.id
_entity.type
_entity.pdbx_description
1 polymer ?
#
loop_
_entity_poly.entity_id
_entity_poly.type
_entity_poly.pdbx_seq_one_letter_code
_entity_poly.pdbx_strand_id
1 'polypeptide(L)'
;MVAAFLVAGRILAIHFEQTHFPAVAPEVFPQKNQGLAFQRIAAHAANVLPGYGSSELAIGPAAERAAQFFSRAPTGFQLSVVAKPGASSLTILEKIAALGRDLRGRKIVISISPSWFLSPGVTPERYATNFSPFAANAFAFGNGVDLDFKREIAARMLEFPRTLTKRPLLKFALQRLASPRWLDRLVYGAIWPLGKMHETVLDFEDHFGALVHVLWERRHIPALHESRPLNWDELITRASSRMSSRGSEGERSLEAETPKTAGSNPNFRRLMNTTREWSDFDLLLRALATMHARPLLISTPICARCYGKSGVSSAARDIYYEKLRALAQQYHFPLVDFAEHDTDPDFLDPQGYHLSAKGWIFYNRALDAFFHDTLPSSLSAWQQTGP
;
A
#
# COMPACT_ATOMS: atom_id res chain seq x y z
N MET A 1 28.30 -25.20 -16.11
CA MET A 1 27.59 -24.61 -17.27
C MET A 1 26.19 -24.13 -16.90
N VAL A 2 25.27 -24.98 -16.40
CA VAL A 2 23.86 -24.61 -16.10
C VAL A 2 23.76 -23.42 -15.14
N ALA A 3 24.50 -23.43 -14.01
CA ALA A 3 24.48 -22.33 -13.04
C ALA A 3 24.95 -20.99 -13.66
N ALA A 4 25.98 -21.00 -14.50
CA ALA A 4 26.45 -19.79 -15.18
C ALA A 4 25.41 -19.26 -16.17
N PHE A 5 24.70 -20.14 -16.87
CA PHE A 5 23.62 -19.76 -17.78
C PHE A 5 22.41 -19.14 -17.04
N LEU A 6 22.06 -19.73 -15.90
CA LEU A 6 20.98 -19.18 -15.06
C LEU A 6 21.33 -17.80 -14.49
N VAL A 7 22.57 -17.62 -14.00
CA VAL A 7 23.05 -16.33 -13.50
C VAL A 7 23.06 -15.28 -14.60
N ALA A 8 23.61 -15.61 -15.78
CA ALA A 8 23.63 -14.69 -16.92
C ALA A 8 22.21 -14.34 -17.39
N GLY A 9 21.31 -15.33 -17.49
CA GLY A 9 19.92 -15.13 -17.83
C GLY A 9 19.19 -14.21 -16.83
N ARG A 10 19.44 -14.38 -15.52
CA ARG A 10 18.89 -13.51 -14.49
C ARG A 10 19.41 -12.06 -14.62
N ILE A 11 20.68 -11.87 -14.86
CA ILE A 11 21.27 -10.52 -15.04
C ILE A 11 20.61 -9.83 -16.25
N LEU A 12 20.48 -10.54 -17.37
CA LEU A 12 19.83 -10.02 -18.57
C LEU A 12 18.35 -9.69 -18.32
N ALA A 13 17.62 -10.55 -17.61
CA ALA A 13 16.23 -10.32 -17.25
C ALA A 13 16.09 -9.05 -16.39
N ILE A 14 16.89 -8.91 -15.34
CA ILE A 14 16.88 -7.73 -14.47
C ILE A 14 17.20 -6.45 -15.27
N HIS A 15 18.18 -6.49 -16.13
CA HIS A 15 18.54 -5.34 -16.96
C HIS A 15 17.39 -4.93 -17.90
N PHE A 16 16.75 -5.91 -18.52
CA PHE A 16 15.61 -5.68 -19.40
C PHE A 16 14.40 -5.14 -18.64
N GLU A 17 14.10 -5.72 -17.49
CA GLU A 17 13.04 -5.26 -16.59
C GLU A 17 13.27 -3.80 -16.16
N GLN A 18 14.48 -3.46 -15.69
CA GLN A 18 14.83 -2.10 -15.28
C GLN A 18 14.66 -1.08 -16.42
N THR A 19 15.07 -1.45 -17.63
CA THR A 19 14.97 -0.58 -18.81
C THR A 19 13.52 -0.29 -19.19
N HIS A 20 12.62 -1.28 -19.05
CA HIS A 20 11.23 -1.17 -19.48
C HIS A 20 10.27 -0.86 -18.33
N PHE A 21 10.73 -0.90 -17.08
CA PHE A 21 9.91 -0.64 -15.89
C PHE A 21 9.13 0.69 -15.96
N PRO A 22 9.69 1.82 -16.47
CA PRO A 22 8.94 3.07 -16.57
C PRO A 22 7.64 2.96 -17.37
N ALA A 23 7.57 2.05 -18.35
CA ALA A 23 6.34 1.84 -19.13
C ALA A 23 5.23 1.16 -18.34
N VAL A 24 5.57 0.33 -17.35
CA VAL A 24 4.62 -0.46 -16.55
C VAL A 24 4.47 0.02 -15.11
N ALA A 25 5.30 0.97 -14.68
CA ALA A 25 5.27 1.51 -13.32
C ALA A 25 3.88 2.06 -12.92
N PRO A 26 3.16 2.83 -13.77
CA PRO A 26 1.83 3.35 -13.43
C PRO A 26 0.72 2.29 -13.39
N GLU A 27 0.97 1.08 -13.86
CA GLU A 27 -0.06 0.06 -14.02
C GLU A 27 -0.24 -0.81 -12.77
N VAL A 28 -1.47 -1.29 -12.60
CA VAL A 28 -1.82 -2.26 -11.54
C VAL A 28 -2.12 -3.59 -12.21
N PHE A 29 -1.29 -4.59 -11.94
CA PHE A 29 -1.43 -5.93 -12.52
C PHE A 29 -0.96 -7.02 -11.55
N PRO A 30 -1.38 -8.30 -11.76
CA PRO A 30 -1.14 -9.37 -10.81
C PRO A 30 0.35 -9.60 -10.48
N GLN A 31 1.25 -9.61 -11.48
CA GLN A 31 2.68 -9.86 -11.29
C GLN A 31 3.31 -8.82 -10.36
N LYS A 32 2.99 -7.53 -10.53
CA LYS A 32 3.49 -6.47 -9.65
C LYS A 32 2.93 -6.56 -8.23
N ASN A 33 1.65 -6.96 -8.10
CA ASN A 33 1.01 -7.10 -6.79
C ASN A 33 1.46 -8.34 -6.03
N GLN A 34 1.83 -9.41 -6.71
CA GLN A 34 2.20 -10.70 -6.14
C GLN A 34 3.72 -10.89 -6.06
N GLY A 35 4.45 -10.49 -7.12
CA GLY A 35 5.90 -10.61 -7.23
C GLY A 35 6.65 -9.51 -6.49
N LEU A 36 7.95 -9.65 -6.37
CA LEU A 36 8.88 -8.70 -5.78
C LEU A 36 9.80 -8.04 -6.80
N ALA A 37 9.96 -8.61 -8.00
CA ALA A 37 10.87 -8.11 -9.04
C ALA A 37 10.60 -6.63 -9.34
N PHE A 38 9.39 -6.28 -9.74
CA PHE A 38 9.01 -4.89 -10.01
C PHE A 38 9.01 -4.00 -8.77
N GLN A 39 8.69 -4.55 -7.58
CA GLN A 39 8.71 -3.79 -6.34
C GLN A 39 10.13 -3.41 -5.92
N ARG A 40 11.12 -4.31 -6.11
CA ARG A 40 12.55 -4.02 -5.90
C ARG A 40 13.06 -2.95 -6.87
N ILE A 41 12.69 -3.06 -8.15
CA ILE A 41 13.06 -2.03 -9.14
C ILE A 41 12.48 -0.68 -8.73
N ALA A 42 11.20 -0.62 -8.36
CA ALA A 42 10.56 0.60 -7.90
C ALA A 42 11.26 1.23 -6.68
N ALA A 43 11.69 0.40 -5.72
CA ALA A 43 12.41 0.86 -4.53
C ALA A 43 13.78 1.48 -4.85
N HIS A 44 14.43 1.05 -5.93
CA HIS A 44 15.76 1.52 -6.31
C HIS A 44 15.76 2.61 -7.39
N ALA A 45 14.69 2.76 -8.18
CA ALA A 45 14.59 3.76 -9.21
C ALA A 45 14.47 5.18 -8.61
N ALA A 46 15.34 6.09 -9.02
CA ALA A 46 15.42 7.44 -8.46
C ALA A 46 14.18 8.30 -8.75
N ASN A 47 13.50 8.00 -9.84
CA ASN A 47 12.36 8.75 -10.37
C ASN A 47 11.04 7.97 -10.24
N VAL A 48 10.98 7.03 -9.31
CA VAL A 48 9.78 6.25 -9.01
C VAL A 48 9.49 6.30 -7.53
N LEU A 49 8.24 6.57 -7.17
CA LEU A 49 7.73 6.52 -5.81
C LEU A 49 6.88 5.24 -5.65
N PRO A 50 7.32 4.23 -4.87
CA PRO A 50 6.50 3.06 -4.59
C PRO A 50 5.33 3.44 -3.69
N GLY A 51 4.11 3.04 -4.07
CA GLY A 51 2.89 3.24 -3.28
C GLY A 51 2.19 1.91 -2.98
N TYR A 52 1.92 1.65 -1.71
CA TYR A 52 1.25 0.45 -1.21
C TYR A 52 -0.11 0.81 -0.64
N GLY A 53 -1.13 0.04 -0.99
CA GLY A 53 -2.49 0.28 -0.50
C GLY A 53 -3.49 -0.78 -0.95
N SER A 54 -4.76 -0.41 -0.95
CA SER A 54 -5.88 -1.26 -1.38
C SER A 54 -6.63 -0.59 -2.53
N SER A 55 -7.96 -0.66 -2.52
CA SER A 55 -8.80 -0.06 -3.58
C SER A 55 -8.70 1.47 -3.65
N GLU A 56 -8.35 2.14 -2.56
CA GLU A 56 -8.17 3.60 -2.51
C GLU A 56 -7.05 4.09 -3.45
N LEU A 57 -6.04 3.26 -3.76
CA LEU A 57 -5.00 3.59 -4.75
C LEU A 57 -5.36 3.15 -6.18
N ALA A 58 -6.32 2.24 -6.34
CA ALA A 58 -6.63 1.63 -7.63
C ALA A 58 -7.91 2.18 -8.28
N ILE A 59 -8.82 2.76 -7.48
CA ILE A 59 -10.15 3.19 -7.92
C ILE A 59 -10.27 4.70 -7.87
N GLY A 60 -10.96 5.28 -8.86
CA GLY A 60 -11.22 6.71 -8.99
C GLY A 60 -11.19 7.17 -10.44
N PRO A 61 -11.42 8.46 -10.69
CA PRO A 61 -11.36 9.04 -12.04
C PRO A 61 -9.98 8.84 -12.68
N ALA A 62 -9.95 8.26 -13.87
CA ALA A 62 -8.72 7.77 -14.49
C ALA A 62 -7.66 8.87 -14.70
N ALA A 63 -8.08 10.12 -14.96
CA ALA A 63 -7.15 11.21 -15.23
C ALA A 63 -6.44 11.70 -13.96
N GLU A 64 -7.13 11.70 -12.84
CA GLU A 64 -6.67 12.25 -11.56
C GLU A 64 -6.03 11.20 -10.63
N ARG A 65 -6.26 9.89 -10.86
CA ARG A 65 -5.57 8.84 -10.09
C ARG A 65 -4.06 9.01 -10.15
N ALA A 66 -3.40 8.91 -9.01
CA ALA A 66 -1.99 9.23 -8.87
C ALA A 66 -1.09 8.57 -9.92
N ALA A 67 -1.24 7.26 -10.17
CA ALA A 67 -0.42 6.57 -11.16
C ALA A 67 -0.54 7.18 -12.57
N GLN A 68 -1.76 7.46 -13.03
CA GLN A 68 -2.03 8.06 -14.35
C GLN A 68 -1.72 9.57 -14.38
N PHE A 69 -1.89 10.25 -13.26
CA PHE A 69 -1.54 11.65 -13.13
C PHE A 69 -0.03 11.85 -13.31
N PHE A 70 0.78 11.18 -12.47
CA PHE A 70 2.24 11.33 -12.51
C PHE A 70 2.92 10.72 -13.74
N SER A 71 2.25 9.84 -14.48
CA SER A 71 2.77 9.39 -15.77
C SER A 71 2.69 10.44 -16.87
N ARG A 72 1.93 11.54 -16.66
CA ARG A 72 1.69 12.61 -17.65
C ARG A 72 2.10 14.00 -17.15
N ALA A 73 2.06 14.21 -15.84
CA ALA A 73 2.40 15.49 -15.25
C ALA A 73 3.92 15.72 -15.26
N PRO A 74 4.39 16.98 -15.48
CA PRO A 74 5.81 17.30 -15.48
C PRO A 74 6.38 17.41 -14.06
N THR A 75 6.32 16.33 -13.30
CA THR A 75 6.78 16.29 -11.90
C THR A 75 8.12 15.59 -11.72
N GLY A 76 8.70 15.04 -12.79
CA GLY A 76 10.00 14.38 -12.75
C GLY A 76 9.98 12.98 -12.12
N PHE A 77 8.80 12.45 -11.74
CA PHE A 77 8.67 11.10 -11.20
C PHE A 77 7.37 10.41 -11.61
N GLN A 78 7.32 9.12 -11.35
CA GLN A 78 6.14 8.27 -11.53
C GLN A 78 5.78 7.56 -10.23
N LEU A 79 4.52 7.21 -10.06
CA LEU A 79 4.05 6.37 -8.95
C LEU A 79 3.98 4.90 -9.41
N SER A 80 4.66 4.01 -8.70
CA SER A 80 4.51 2.57 -8.87
C SER A 80 3.53 2.03 -7.84
N VAL A 81 2.31 1.72 -8.26
CA VAL A 81 1.23 1.29 -7.38
C VAL A 81 1.26 -0.22 -7.18
N VAL A 82 1.33 -0.65 -5.91
CA VAL A 82 1.11 -2.02 -5.45
C VAL A 82 -0.17 -2.01 -4.62
N ALA A 83 -1.29 -2.22 -5.29
CA ALA A 83 -2.61 -2.13 -4.68
C ALA A 83 -3.54 -3.22 -5.21
N LYS A 84 -4.31 -3.81 -4.30
CA LYS A 84 -5.33 -4.79 -4.63
C LYS A 84 -6.52 -4.62 -3.70
N PRO A 85 -7.76 -4.57 -4.20
CA PRO A 85 -8.94 -4.50 -3.35
C PRO A 85 -8.93 -5.56 -2.24
N GLY A 86 -9.23 -5.12 -1.01
CA GLY A 86 -9.21 -5.98 0.17
C GLY A 86 -7.84 -6.22 0.79
N ALA A 87 -6.77 -5.56 0.30
CA ALA A 87 -5.50 -5.52 1.01
C ALA A 87 -5.68 -4.81 2.37
N SER A 88 -4.82 -5.13 3.32
CA SER A 88 -4.82 -4.62 4.69
C SER A 88 -3.38 -4.44 5.16
N SER A 89 -3.19 -3.89 6.34
CA SER A 89 -1.86 -3.69 6.92
C SER A 89 -1.04 -4.98 6.94
N LEU A 90 -1.63 -6.13 7.28
CA LEU A 90 -0.92 -7.40 7.32
C LEU A 90 -0.38 -7.82 5.94
N THR A 91 -1.19 -7.70 4.87
CA THR A 91 -0.76 -8.11 3.53
C THR A 91 0.25 -7.15 2.90
N ILE A 92 0.23 -5.88 3.31
CA ILE A 92 1.26 -4.90 2.97
C ILE A 92 2.55 -5.18 3.76
N LEU A 93 2.43 -5.46 5.07
CA LEU A 93 3.55 -5.83 5.94
C LEU A 93 4.36 -7.00 5.37
N GLU A 94 3.70 -8.05 4.86
CA GLU A 94 4.39 -9.20 4.26
C GLU A 94 5.28 -8.80 3.09
N LYS A 95 4.81 -7.90 2.22
CA LYS A 95 5.58 -7.38 1.08
C LYS A 95 6.74 -6.49 1.55
N ILE A 96 6.47 -5.59 2.47
CA ILE A 96 7.48 -4.70 3.06
C ILE A 96 8.56 -5.52 3.76
N ALA A 97 8.19 -6.51 4.57
CA ALA A 97 9.13 -7.39 5.26
C ALA A 97 9.97 -8.24 4.29
N ALA A 98 9.40 -8.64 3.15
CA ALA A 98 10.10 -9.35 2.09
C ALA A 98 11.12 -8.47 1.34
N LEU A 99 10.80 -7.20 1.11
CA LEU A 99 11.72 -6.24 0.50
C LEU A 99 12.88 -5.91 1.45
N GLY A 100 12.59 -5.78 2.76
CA GLY A 100 13.60 -5.63 3.77
C GLY A 100 14.59 -4.48 3.49
N ARG A 101 15.86 -4.83 3.29
CA ARG A 101 16.95 -3.85 3.09
C ARG A 101 16.83 -3.02 1.82
N ASP A 102 16.06 -3.46 0.81
CA ASP A 102 15.82 -2.69 -0.42
C ASP A 102 15.10 -1.37 -0.13
N LEU A 103 14.39 -1.29 1.01
CA LEU A 103 13.67 -0.08 1.44
C LEU A 103 14.51 0.88 2.27
N ARG A 104 15.76 0.54 2.62
CA ARG A 104 16.57 1.37 3.50
C ARG A 104 16.84 2.76 2.90
N GLY A 105 16.40 3.81 3.61
CA GLY A 105 16.51 5.20 3.16
C GLY A 105 15.61 5.57 1.98
N ARG A 106 14.73 4.66 1.54
CA ARG A 106 13.88 4.87 0.37
C ARG A 106 12.55 5.50 0.75
N LYS A 107 12.10 6.45 -0.08
CA LYS A 107 10.75 7.01 0.01
C LYS A 107 9.75 5.98 -0.46
N ILE A 108 8.70 5.78 0.31
CA ILE A 108 7.55 4.94 -0.06
C ILE A 108 6.27 5.58 0.46
N VAL A 109 5.13 5.21 -0.09
CA VAL A 109 3.82 5.67 0.35
C VAL A 109 3.01 4.49 0.87
N ILE A 110 2.42 4.65 2.04
CA ILE A 110 1.41 3.75 2.58
C ILE A 110 0.07 4.46 2.53
N SER A 111 -0.77 4.06 1.58
CA SER A 111 -2.14 4.55 1.46
C SER A 111 -3.05 3.75 2.38
N ILE A 112 -3.80 4.44 3.21
CA ILE A 112 -4.59 3.86 4.29
C ILE A 112 -6.06 4.14 4.03
N SER A 113 -6.88 3.09 4.05
CA SER A 113 -8.33 3.24 4.01
C SER A 113 -8.93 3.09 5.40
N PRO A 114 -9.76 4.04 5.87
CA PRO A 114 -10.50 3.88 7.12
C PRO A 114 -11.32 2.58 7.18
N SER A 115 -11.74 2.06 6.03
CA SER A 115 -12.52 0.82 5.93
C SER A 115 -11.78 -0.41 6.47
N TRP A 116 -10.45 -0.40 6.54
CA TRP A 116 -9.68 -1.50 7.13
C TRP A 116 -10.01 -1.68 8.61
N PHE A 117 -10.20 -0.57 9.32
CA PHE A 117 -10.43 -0.50 10.76
C PHE A 117 -11.91 -0.67 11.15
N LEU A 118 -12.81 -0.71 10.17
CA LEU A 118 -14.26 -0.86 10.36
C LEU A 118 -14.71 -2.34 10.32
N SER A 119 -13.78 -3.26 10.46
CA SER A 119 -14.00 -4.69 10.61
C SER A 119 -13.19 -5.22 11.80
N PRO A 120 -13.51 -6.40 12.35
CA PRO A 120 -12.71 -7.00 13.44
C PRO A 120 -11.25 -7.26 13.07
N GLY A 121 -10.92 -7.21 11.79
CA GLY A 121 -9.60 -7.46 11.18
C GLY A 121 -9.76 -8.06 9.80
N VAL A 122 -8.63 -8.40 9.15
CA VAL A 122 -8.64 -9.07 7.85
C VAL A 122 -9.30 -10.44 7.94
N THR A 123 -10.23 -10.73 7.03
CA THR A 123 -10.87 -12.06 6.97
C THR A 123 -9.99 -13.09 6.26
N PRO A 124 -10.16 -14.40 6.53
CA PRO A 124 -9.40 -15.46 5.84
C PRO A 124 -9.47 -15.39 4.32
N GLU A 125 -10.63 -15.01 3.77
CA GLU A 125 -10.86 -14.89 2.32
C GLU A 125 -10.10 -13.70 1.74
N ARG A 126 -10.15 -12.52 2.40
CA ARG A 126 -9.39 -11.33 2.00
C ARG A 126 -7.89 -11.56 2.10
N TYR A 127 -7.46 -12.21 3.19
CA TYR A 127 -6.06 -12.57 3.36
C TYR A 127 -5.60 -13.52 2.24
N ALA A 128 -6.31 -14.62 1.98
CA ALA A 128 -5.98 -15.58 0.92
C ALA A 128 -5.91 -14.94 -0.47
N THR A 129 -6.84 -14.01 -0.76
CA THR A 129 -6.88 -13.29 -2.04
C THR A 129 -5.69 -12.35 -2.22
N ASN A 130 -5.18 -11.76 -1.14
CA ASN A 130 -4.08 -10.79 -1.15
C ASN A 130 -2.71 -11.38 -0.78
N PHE A 131 -2.66 -12.63 -0.32
CA PHE A 131 -1.44 -13.34 0.03
C PHE A 131 -0.51 -13.50 -1.17
N SER A 132 0.77 -13.19 -0.99
CA SER A 132 1.83 -13.41 -1.98
C SER A 132 2.76 -14.54 -1.57
N PRO A 133 2.82 -15.66 -2.32
CA PRO A 133 3.80 -16.71 -2.07
C PRO A 133 5.24 -16.23 -2.18
N PHE A 134 5.53 -15.34 -3.12
CA PHE A 134 6.85 -14.75 -3.31
C PHE A 134 7.27 -13.96 -2.07
N ALA A 135 6.41 -13.02 -1.63
CA ALA A 135 6.68 -12.22 -0.44
C ALA A 135 6.80 -13.08 0.81
N ALA A 136 5.90 -14.04 1.03
CA ALA A 136 5.92 -14.89 2.20
C ALA A 136 7.19 -15.78 2.30
N ASN A 137 7.69 -16.32 1.16
CA ASN A 137 8.94 -17.08 1.15
C ASN A 137 10.15 -16.17 1.33
N ALA A 138 10.20 -15.01 0.64
CA ALA A 138 11.29 -14.04 0.80
C ALA A 138 11.34 -13.49 2.24
N PHE A 139 10.20 -13.25 2.88
CA PHE A 139 10.12 -12.92 4.29
C PHE A 139 10.64 -14.07 5.17
N ALA A 140 10.15 -15.28 4.98
CA ALA A 140 10.51 -16.41 5.83
C ALA A 140 12.01 -16.73 5.74
N PHE A 141 12.58 -16.83 4.53
CA PHE A 141 13.94 -17.31 4.29
C PHE A 141 14.95 -16.20 3.94
N GLY A 142 14.51 -14.95 3.73
CA GLY A 142 15.38 -13.80 3.54
C GLY A 142 15.95 -13.26 4.84
N ASN A 143 16.81 -12.23 4.74
CA ASN A 143 17.47 -11.56 5.88
C ASN A 143 17.00 -10.10 6.04
N GLY A 144 15.78 -9.80 5.59
CA GLY A 144 15.23 -8.43 5.60
C GLY A 144 14.91 -7.89 6.99
N VAL A 145 14.52 -8.78 7.91
CA VAL A 145 14.15 -8.48 9.30
C VAL A 145 14.80 -9.49 10.25
N ASP A 146 15.01 -9.10 11.51
CA ASP A 146 15.56 -9.97 12.55
C ASP A 146 14.61 -11.10 12.95
N LEU A 147 15.13 -12.12 13.64
CA LEU A 147 14.37 -13.32 13.99
C LEU A 147 13.26 -13.06 15.01
N ASP A 148 13.44 -12.11 15.91
CA ASP A 148 12.44 -11.83 16.93
C ASP A 148 11.25 -11.11 16.34
N PHE A 149 11.49 -10.19 15.41
CA PHE A 149 10.41 -9.55 14.66
C PHE A 149 9.73 -10.52 13.67
N LYS A 150 10.51 -11.41 13.02
CA LYS A 150 9.93 -12.49 12.19
C LYS A 150 8.97 -13.38 12.99
N ARG A 151 9.24 -13.64 14.26
CA ARG A 151 8.38 -14.45 15.13
C ARG A 151 6.97 -13.87 15.23
N GLU A 152 6.87 -12.56 15.45
CA GLU A 152 5.57 -11.90 15.57
C GLU A 152 4.77 -11.94 14.25
N ILE A 153 5.43 -11.61 13.14
CA ILE A 153 4.78 -11.66 11.82
C ILE A 153 4.38 -13.10 11.47
N ALA A 154 5.26 -14.09 11.71
CA ALA A 154 4.97 -15.50 11.44
C ALA A 154 3.80 -16.02 12.29
N ALA A 155 3.72 -15.63 13.56
CA ALA A 155 2.60 -15.98 14.43
C ALA A 155 1.28 -15.43 13.86
N ARG A 156 1.29 -14.19 13.36
CA ARG A 156 0.12 -13.55 12.75
C ARG A 156 -0.30 -14.24 11.44
N MET A 157 0.66 -14.61 10.57
CA MET A 157 0.39 -15.34 9.33
C MET A 157 -0.22 -16.73 9.58
N LEU A 158 0.19 -17.41 10.65
CA LEU A 158 -0.31 -18.74 11.03
C LEU A 158 -1.79 -18.75 11.47
N GLU A 159 -2.37 -17.60 11.79
CA GLU A 159 -3.82 -17.49 12.05
C GLU A 159 -4.67 -17.76 10.78
N PHE A 160 -4.04 -17.81 9.61
CA PHE A 160 -4.67 -18.12 8.32
C PHE A 160 -4.23 -19.48 7.74
N PRO A 161 -4.44 -20.61 8.44
CA PRO A 161 -3.85 -21.90 8.08
C PRO A 161 -4.31 -22.44 6.73
N ARG A 162 -5.51 -22.07 6.27
CA ARG A 162 -6.04 -22.49 4.96
C ARG A 162 -5.20 -21.94 3.80
N THR A 163 -4.70 -20.71 3.91
CA THR A 163 -3.81 -20.08 2.92
C THR A 163 -2.48 -20.81 2.76
N LEU A 164 -2.00 -21.43 3.86
CA LEU A 164 -0.72 -22.14 3.93
C LEU A 164 -0.83 -23.64 3.60
N THR A 165 -2.04 -24.18 3.38
CA THR A 165 -2.27 -25.63 3.20
C THR A 165 -1.47 -26.20 2.00
N LYS A 166 -1.38 -25.48 0.91
CA LYS A 166 -0.64 -25.91 -0.31
C LYS A 166 0.85 -25.57 -0.27
N ARG A 167 1.39 -25.12 0.88
CA ARG A 167 2.77 -24.65 1.05
C ARG A 167 3.41 -25.26 2.30
N PRO A 168 3.66 -26.59 2.32
CA PRO A 168 4.05 -27.30 3.54
C PRO A 168 5.39 -26.80 4.11
N LEU A 169 6.40 -26.55 3.27
CA LEU A 169 7.70 -26.04 3.70
C LEU A 169 7.58 -24.64 4.34
N LEU A 170 6.85 -23.72 3.70
CA LEU A 170 6.62 -22.38 4.25
C LEU A 170 5.85 -22.48 5.58
N LYS A 171 4.76 -23.26 5.62
CA LYS A 171 3.96 -23.45 6.85
C LYS A 171 4.84 -23.98 7.98
N PHE A 172 5.65 -25.00 7.71
CA PHE A 172 6.55 -25.56 8.70
C PHE A 172 7.58 -24.53 9.18
N ALA A 173 8.20 -23.77 8.27
CA ALA A 173 9.14 -22.72 8.62
C ALA A 173 8.49 -21.63 9.50
N LEU A 174 7.30 -21.16 9.15
CA LEU A 174 6.56 -20.16 9.94
C LEU A 174 6.23 -20.69 11.34
N GLN A 175 5.85 -21.99 11.48
CA GLN A 175 5.61 -22.60 12.78
C GLN A 175 6.87 -22.60 13.67
N ARG A 176 8.04 -22.84 13.09
CA ARG A 176 9.31 -22.80 13.82
C ARG A 176 9.72 -21.37 14.17
N LEU A 177 9.53 -20.43 13.23
CA LEU A 177 9.79 -19.01 13.48
C LEU A 177 8.89 -18.43 14.57
N ALA A 178 7.60 -18.78 14.58
CA ALA A 178 6.64 -18.28 15.57
C ALA A 178 6.88 -18.84 17.00
N SER A 179 7.59 -19.95 17.12
CA SER A 179 7.84 -20.60 18.40
C SER A 179 8.93 -19.86 19.22
N PRO A 180 8.72 -19.65 20.52
CA PRO A 180 9.75 -19.07 21.40
C PRO A 180 10.85 -20.06 21.77
N ARG A 181 10.71 -21.36 21.45
CA ARG A 181 11.61 -22.43 21.87
C ARG A 181 12.92 -22.39 21.09
N TRP A 182 14.06 -22.48 21.80
CA TRP A 182 15.38 -22.48 21.14
C TRP A 182 15.59 -23.68 20.18
N LEU A 183 15.00 -24.84 20.50
CA LEU A 183 15.03 -26.03 19.61
C LEU A 183 14.35 -25.73 18.25
N ASP A 184 13.26 -25.00 18.26
CA ASP A 184 12.58 -24.63 17.01
C ASP A 184 13.43 -23.67 16.15
N ARG A 185 14.25 -22.83 16.78
CA ARG A 185 15.24 -21.99 16.07
C ARG A 185 16.32 -22.86 15.40
N LEU A 186 16.79 -23.92 16.07
CA LEU A 186 17.74 -24.87 15.47
C LEU A 186 17.10 -25.63 14.30
N VAL A 187 15.87 -26.12 14.46
CA VAL A 187 15.12 -26.79 13.38
C VAL A 187 14.92 -25.84 12.20
N TYR A 188 14.53 -24.58 12.46
CA TYR A 188 14.42 -23.58 11.42
C TYR A 188 15.76 -23.35 10.72
N GLY A 189 16.88 -23.25 11.46
CA GLY A 189 18.22 -23.11 10.89
C GLY A 189 18.61 -24.30 9.99
N ALA A 190 18.22 -25.53 10.39
CA ALA A 190 18.47 -26.74 9.61
C ALA A 190 17.70 -26.78 8.28
N ILE A 191 16.47 -26.28 8.25
CA ILE A 191 15.66 -26.22 7.03
C ILE A 191 15.89 -24.97 6.20
N TRP A 192 16.54 -23.95 6.75
CA TRP A 192 16.75 -22.66 6.08
C TRP A 192 17.43 -22.78 4.71
N PRO A 193 18.49 -23.63 4.50
CA PRO A 193 19.10 -23.79 3.17
C PRO A 193 18.10 -24.31 2.13
N LEU A 194 17.24 -25.27 2.50
CA LEU A 194 16.21 -25.78 1.59
C LEU A 194 15.17 -24.69 1.27
N GLY A 195 14.76 -23.93 2.28
CA GLY A 195 13.87 -22.81 2.10
C GLY A 195 14.48 -21.72 1.22
N LYS A 196 15.79 -21.45 1.35
CA LYS A 196 16.52 -20.49 0.52
C LYS A 196 16.63 -20.95 -0.93
N MET A 197 16.81 -22.24 -1.17
CA MET A 197 16.74 -22.80 -2.52
C MET A 197 15.37 -22.60 -3.14
N HIS A 198 14.31 -22.89 -2.38
CA HIS A 198 12.93 -22.70 -2.85
C HIS A 198 12.62 -21.21 -3.13
N GLU A 199 13.04 -20.31 -2.24
CA GLU A 199 12.91 -18.86 -2.46
C GLU A 199 13.65 -18.42 -3.73
N THR A 200 14.84 -18.97 -4.00
CA THR A 200 15.60 -18.68 -5.22
C THR A 200 14.84 -19.14 -6.48
N VAL A 201 14.20 -20.31 -6.44
CA VAL A 201 13.38 -20.77 -7.57
C VAL A 201 12.20 -19.82 -7.80
N LEU A 202 11.51 -19.41 -6.74
CA LEU A 202 10.43 -18.43 -6.82
C LEU A 202 10.92 -17.06 -7.34
N ASP A 203 12.11 -16.61 -6.95
CA ASP A 203 12.72 -15.38 -7.46
C ASP A 203 12.97 -15.46 -8.99
N PHE A 204 13.42 -16.61 -9.49
CA PHE A 204 13.52 -16.83 -10.94
C PHE A 204 12.16 -16.83 -11.63
N GLU A 205 11.17 -17.47 -11.04
CA GLU A 205 9.79 -17.48 -11.57
C GLU A 205 9.22 -16.07 -11.63
N ASP A 206 9.45 -15.25 -10.61
CA ASP A 206 9.01 -13.86 -10.53
C ASP A 206 9.66 -13.00 -11.63
N HIS A 207 10.99 -13.08 -11.79
CA HIS A 207 11.70 -12.39 -12.86
C HIS A 207 11.27 -12.87 -14.25
N PHE A 208 11.05 -14.16 -14.44
CA PHE A 208 10.53 -14.67 -15.71
C PHE A 208 9.12 -14.13 -16.01
N GLY A 209 8.24 -14.13 -15.02
CA GLY A 209 6.89 -13.55 -15.14
C GLY A 209 6.93 -12.05 -15.45
N ALA A 210 7.83 -11.31 -14.80
CA ALA A 210 8.05 -9.89 -15.04
C ALA A 210 8.55 -9.63 -16.47
N LEU A 211 9.55 -10.40 -16.93
CA LEU A 211 10.08 -10.32 -18.30
C LEU A 211 9.01 -10.59 -19.35
N VAL A 212 8.23 -11.67 -19.18
CA VAL A 212 7.13 -12.02 -20.09
C VAL A 212 6.10 -10.89 -20.15
N HIS A 213 5.74 -10.31 -19.00
CA HIS A 213 4.79 -9.21 -18.94
C HIS A 213 5.30 -7.98 -19.71
N VAL A 214 6.54 -7.58 -19.50
CA VAL A 214 7.14 -6.44 -20.21
C VAL A 214 7.25 -6.69 -21.72
N LEU A 215 7.64 -7.90 -22.13
CA LEU A 215 7.73 -8.27 -23.55
C LEU A 215 6.37 -8.29 -24.23
N TRP A 216 5.34 -8.74 -23.52
CA TRP A 216 3.98 -8.84 -24.07
C TRP A 216 3.35 -7.47 -24.24
N GLU A 217 3.49 -6.60 -23.26
CA GLU A 217 2.90 -5.25 -23.27
C GLU A 217 3.54 -4.33 -24.33
N ARG A 218 4.80 -4.55 -24.71
CA ARG A 218 5.58 -3.80 -25.74
C ARG A 218 5.25 -2.31 -25.80
N ARG A 219 4.97 -1.69 -24.66
CA ARG A 219 4.54 -0.30 -24.61
C ARG A 219 5.70 0.65 -24.85
N HIS A 220 5.37 1.77 -25.45
CA HIS A 220 6.31 2.89 -25.56
C HIS A 220 6.71 3.34 -24.14
N ILE A 221 8.02 3.40 -23.88
CA ILE A 221 8.56 3.91 -22.62
C ILE A 221 8.23 5.41 -22.61
N PRO A 222 7.36 5.90 -21.69
CA PRO A 222 7.07 7.31 -21.64
C PRO A 222 8.33 8.09 -21.28
N ALA A 223 8.61 9.16 -22.02
CA ALA A 223 9.63 10.10 -21.58
C ALA A 223 9.17 10.75 -20.27
N LEU A 224 9.97 10.64 -19.22
CA LEU A 224 9.74 11.42 -18.01
C LEU A 224 9.92 12.91 -18.36
N HIS A 225 8.89 13.68 -18.08
CA HIS A 225 8.97 15.12 -18.23
C HIS A 225 9.90 15.71 -17.16
N GLU A 226 10.68 16.72 -17.53
CA GLU A 226 11.43 17.49 -16.54
C GLU A 226 10.52 18.05 -15.46
N SER A 227 11.01 18.06 -14.23
CA SER A 227 10.23 18.58 -13.10
C SER A 227 9.96 20.07 -13.28
N ARG A 228 8.69 20.44 -13.22
CA ARG A 228 8.21 21.83 -13.22
C ARG A 228 7.18 21.99 -12.12
N PRO A 229 7.17 23.12 -11.40
CA PRO A 229 6.14 23.42 -10.41
C PRO A 229 4.75 23.38 -11.03
N LEU A 230 3.83 22.65 -10.39
CA LEU A 230 2.43 22.63 -10.78
C LEU A 230 1.65 23.71 -10.02
N ASN A 231 0.68 24.32 -10.68
CA ASN A 231 -0.29 25.18 -10.03
C ASN A 231 -1.41 24.33 -9.42
N TRP A 232 -1.18 23.86 -8.18
CA TRP A 232 -2.11 22.97 -7.47
C TRP A 232 -3.46 23.62 -7.22
N ASP A 233 -3.51 24.93 -6.93
CA ASP A 233 -4.77 25.64 -6.65
C ASP A 233 -5.64 25.72 -7.91
N GLU A 234 -5.05 25.93 -9.07
CA GLU A 234 -5.76 25.86 -10.36
C GLU A 234 -6.29 24.45 -10.63
N LEU A 235 -5.50 23.40 -10.34
CA LEU A 235 -5.92 22.02 -10.52
C LEU A 235 -7.09 21.65 -9.60
N ILE A 236 -7.05 22.09 -8.33
CA ILE A 236 -8.13 21.90 -7.34
C ILE A 236 -9.40 22.63 -7.83
N THR A 237 -9.29 23.90 -8.21
CA THR A 237 -10.42 24.68 -8.71
C THR A 237 -11.07 24.03 -9.93
N ARG A 238 -10.24 23.57 -10.89
CA ARG A 238 -10.71 22.89 -12.10
C ARG A 238 -11.40 21.56 -11.77
N ALA A 239 -10.88 20.78 -10.82
CA ALA A 239 -11.50 19.53 -10.39
C ALA A 239 -12.84 19.76 -9.70
N SER A 240 -12.92 20.78 -8.83
CA SER A 240 -14.16 21.19 -8.14
C SER A 240 -15.25 21.65 -9.13
N SER A 241 -14.91 22.48 -10.12
CA SER A 241 -15.88 22.97 -11.11
C SER A 241 -16.46 21.85 -11.99
N ARG A 242 -15.67 20.83 -12.32
CA ARG A 242 -16.16 19.67 -13.08
C ARG A 242 -17.14 18.81 -12.29
N MET A 243 -17.05 18.79 -10.96
CA MET A 243 -17.96 18.05 -10.13
C MET A 243 -19.31 18.78 -9.98
N SER A 244 -19.29 20.09 -9.80
CA SER A 244 -20.49 20.91 -9.74
C SER A 244 -21.34 20.82 -11.03
N SER A 245 -20.70 20.72 -12.20
CA SER A 245 -21.42 20.55 -13.47
C SER A 245 -22.03 19.13 -13.66
N ARG A 246 -21.46 18.10 -13.01
CA ARG A 246 -22.00 16.74 -13.05
C ARG A 246 -23.10 16.47 -12.01
N GLY A 247 -23.08 17.21 -10.91
CA GLY A 247 -24.06 17.06 -9.80
C GLY A 247 -25.50 17.32 -10.22
N SER A 248 -25.73 18.16 -11.24
CA SER A 248 -27.09 18.46 -11.73
C SER A 248 -27.76 17.29 -12.50
N GLU A 249 -26.99 16.37 -13.04
CA GLU A 249 -27.52 15.20 -13.78
C GLU A 249 -27.49 13.89 -12.97
N GLY A 250 -26.65 13.79 -11.93
CA GLY A 250 -26.40 12.54 -11.16
C GLY A 250 -27.17 12.37 -9.87
N GLU A 251 -27.87 13.39 -9.39
CA GLU A 251 -28.53 13.37 -8.06
C GLU A 251 -29.70 12.39 -7.92
N ARG A 252 -30.14 11.75 -8.98
CA ARG A 252 -31.31 10.86 -8.99
C ARG A 252 -31.03 9.37 -8.77
N SER A 253 -29.79 8.90 -8.62
CA SER A 253 -29.58 7.47 -8.76
C SER A 253 -28.56 6.78 -7.87
N LEU A 254 -28.11 7.30 -6.75
CA LEU A 254 -27.32 6.47 -5.81
C LEU A 254 -27.53 6.97 -4.38
N GLU A 255 -28.49 6.42 -3.68
CA GLU A 255 -28.47 6.40 -2.23
C GLU A 255 -27.18 5.70 -1.81
N ALA A 256 -26.25 6.47 -1.22
CA ALA A 256 -25.03 5.90 -0.68
C ALA A 256 -25.41 4.82 0.34
N GLU A 257 -25.19 3.57 0.02
CA GLU A 257 -25.42 2.48 0.96
C GLU A 257 -24.54 2.73 2.18
N THR A 258 -25.17 2.95 3.31
CA THR A 258 -24.46 3.06 4.60
C THR A 258 -23.70 1.75 4.82
N PRO A 259 -22.41 1.81 5.19
CA PRO A 259 -21.66 0.60 5.47
C PRO A 259 -22.35 -0.23 6.54
N LYS A 260 -22.88 -1.38 6.16
CA LYS A 260 -23.71 -2.26 7.02
C LYS A 260 -23.02 -2.68 8.32
N THR A 261 -21.68 -2.57 8.38
CA THR A 261 -20.86 -3.02 9.51
C THR A 261 -20.67 -1.98 10.62
N ALA A 262 -20.82 -0.69 10.37
CA ALA A 262 -20.54 0.35 11.37
C ALA A 262 -21.79 1.05 11.94
N GLY A 263 -22.97 0.57 11.64
CA GLY A 263 -24.32 1.09 11.71
C GLY A 263 -24.80 1.90 12.93
N SER A 264 -23.97 2.17 13.95
CA SER A 264 -24.35 3.04 15.09
C SER A 264 -23.10 3.53 15.81
N ASN A 265 -23.22 4.62 16.56
CA ASN A 265 -22.14 5.17 17.40
C ASN A 265 -21.47 4.14 18.32
N PRO A 266 -22.22 3.34 19.11
CA PRO A 266 -21.60 2.32 19.96
C PRO A 266 -20.84 1.26 19.18
N ASN A 267 -21.37 0.79 18.05
CA ASN A 267 -20.72 -0.21 17.23
C ASN A 267 -19.47 0.34 16.56
N PHE A 268 -19.52 1.57 16.03
CA PHE A 268 -18.36 2.24 15.45
C PHE A 268 -17.24 2.38 16.49
N ARG A 269 -17.55 2.92 17.69
CA ARG A 269 -16.57 3.05 18.78
C ARG A 269 -16.00 1.70 19.21
N ARG A 270 -16.84 0.67 19.32
CA ARG A 270 -16.39 -0.68 19.63
C ARG A 270 -15.40 -1.20 18.60
N LEU A 271 -15.72 -1.10 17.31
CA LEU A 271 -14.82 -1.52 16.22
C LEU A 271 -13.50 -0.75 16.27
N MET A 272 -13.53 0.57 16.39
CA MET A 272 -12.33 1.40 16.51
C MET A 272 -11.43 1.00 17.68
N ASN A 273 -12.02 0.46 18.77
CA ASN A 273 -11.22 0.07 19.95
C ASN A 273 -10.78 -1.39 19.94
N THR A 274 -11.46 -2.28 19.19
CA THR A 274 -11.21 -3.73 19.27
C THR A 274 -10.68 -4.37 17.99
N THR A 275 -10.66 -3.64 16.86
CA THR A 275 -10.15 -4.19 15.61
C THR A 275 -8.68 -4.56 15.70
N ARG A 276 -8.33 -5.73 15.20
CA ARG A 276 -6.95 -6.20 15.10
C ARG A 276 -6.12 -5.43 14.06
N GLU A 277 -6.76 -4.68 13.21
CA GLU A 277 -6.09 -3.89 12.17
C GLU A 277 -5.11 -2.87 12.78
N TRP A 278 -5.40 -2.33 13.98
CA TRP A 278 -4.45 -1.44 14.68
C TRP A 278 -3.14 -2.14 15.04
N SER A 279 -3.20 -3.39 15.51
CA SER A 279 -1.98 -4.16 15.80
C SER A 279 -1.24 -4.57 14.53
N ASP A 280 -1.97 -4.93 13.47
CA ASP A 280 -1.36 -5.23 12.17
C ASP A 280 -0.71 -3.98 11.55
N PHE A 281 -1.33 -2.80 11.73
CA PHE A 281 -0.79 -1.52 11.30
C PHE A 281 0.45 -1.12 12.11
N ASP A 282 0.42 -1.27 13.43
CA ASP A 282 1.59 -1.04 14.29
C ASP A 282 2.78 -1.94 13.86
N LEU A 283 2.54 -3.21 13.60
CA LEU A 283 3.56 -4.12 13.05
C LEU A 283 4.13 -3.61 11.72
N LEU A 284 3.30 -3.09 10.83
CA LEU A 284 3.73 -2.51 9.55
C LEU A 284 4.62 -1.28 9.78
N LEU A 285 4.22 -0.36 10.65
CA LEU A 285 5.01 0.84 10.95
C LEU A 285 6.34 0.48 11.62
N ARG A 286 6.34 -0.49 12.52
CA ARG A 286 7.57 -1.01 13.15
C ARG A 286 8.50 -1.65 12.13
N ALA A 287 7.98 -2.39 11.15
CA ALA A 287 8.78 -2.93 10.05
C ALA A 287 9.47 -1.81 9.27
N LEU A 288 8.73 -0.78 8.88
CA LEU A 288 9.25 0.38 8.15
C LEU A 288 10.33 1.12 8.96
N ALA A 289 10.13 1.30 10.27
CA ALA A 289 11.10 1.92 11.17
C ALA A 289 12.38 1.06 11.29
N THR A 290 12.25 -0.25 11.49
CA THR A 290 13.38 -1.20 11.60
C THR A 290 14.22 -1.22 10.30
N MET A 291 13.59 -1.08 9.15
CA MET A 291 14.28 -1.01 7.85
C MET A 291 14.85 0.38 7.56
N HIS A 292 14.61 1.38 8.41
CA HIS A 292 14.95 2.78 8.15
C HIS A 292 14.38 3.28 6.82
N ALA A 293 13.19 2.85 6.46
CA ALA A 293 12.45 3.38 5.32
C ALA A 293 11.99 4.82 5.61
N ARG A 294 11.71 5.58 4.56
CA ARG A 294 11.15 6.94 4.65
C ARG A 294 9.71 6.92 4.12
N PRO A 295 8.72 6.47 4.93
CA PRO A 295 7.34 6.43 4.47
C PRO A 295 6.64 7.79 4.55
N LEU A 296 5.71 8.04 3.63
CA LEU A 296 4.57 8.92 3.83
C LEU A 296 3.36 8.05 4.14
N LEU A 297 2.72 8.30 5.25
CA LEU A 297 1.41 7.74 5.56
C LEU A 297 0.36 8.70 5.02
N ILE A 298 -0.59 8.17 4.25
CA ILE A 298 -1.65 8.99 3.68
C ILE A 298 -2.99 8.27 3.79
N SER A 299 -3.95 8.87 4.47
CA SER A 299 -5.28 8.29 4.70
C SER A 299 -6.35 9.05 3.94
N THR A 300 -7.26 8.33 3.30
CA THR A 300 -8.51 8.96 2.86
C THR A 300 -9.37 9.35 4.08
N PRO A 301 -10.20 10.42 3.98
CA PRO A 301 -11.07 10.79 5.08
C PRO A 301 -12.22 9.80 5.25
N ILE A 302 -12.86 9.83 6.43
CA ILE A 302 -14.11 9.11 6.68
C ILE A 302 -15.27 9.95 6.12
N CYS A 303 -16.14 9.34 5.32
CA CYS A 303 -17.32 10.01 4.78
C CYS A 303 -18.32 10.40 5.90
N ALA A 304 -18.25 11.63 6.40
CA ALA A 304 -19.17 12.11 7.45
C ALA A 304 -20.65 11.99 7.04
N ARG A 305 -20.97 12.29 5.78
CA ARG A 305 -22.34 12.16 5.23
C ARG A 305 -22.83 10.72 5.28
N CYS A 306 -21.97 9.75 4.93
CA CYS A 306 -22.31 8.33 4.87
C CYS A 306 -22.57 7.79 6.28
N TYR A 307 -21.69 8.09 7.22
CA TYR A 307 -21.79 7.60 8.60
C TYR A 307 -22.77 8.40 9.45
N GLY A 308 -22.99 9.69 9.15
CA GLY A 308 -23.98 10.53 9.82
C GLY A 308 -25.41 10.01 9.65
N LYS A 309 -25.75 9.45 8.48
CA LYS A 309 -27.06 8.81 8.22
C LYS A 309 -27.34 7.64 9.18
N SER A 310 -26.32 6.94 9.65
CA SER A 310 -26.44 5.86 10.64
C SER A 310 -26.20 6.31 12.09
N GLY A 311 -26.13 7.62 12.33
CA GLY A 311 -25.99 8.20 13.68
C GLY A 311 -24.57 8.12 14.25
N VAL A 312 -23.55 7.95 13.41
CA VAL A 312 -22.15 8.03 13.86
C VAL A 312 -21.72 9.49 13.93
N SER A 313 -21.45 9.97 15.13
CA SER A 313 -21.05 11.36 15.40
C SER A 313 -19.62 11.66 14.94
N SER A 314 -19.26 12.96 14.79
CA SER A 314 -17.88 13.38 14.55
C SER A 314 -16.96 12.87 15.66
N ALA A 315 -17.34 13.05 16.93
CA ALA A 315 -16.56 12.56 18.07
C ALA A 315 -16.34 11.03 18.10
N ALA A 316 -17.12 10.24 17.35
CA ALA A 316 -16.83 8.83 17.15
C ALA A 316 -15.83 8.63 16.02
N ARG A 317 -15.93 9.40 14.94
CA ARG A 317 -14.98 9.35 13.82
C ARG A 317 -13.59 9.85 14.22
N ASP A 318 -13.53 10.84 15.10
CA ASP A 318 -12.27 11.42 15.61
C ASP A 318 -11.37 10.36 16.27
N ILE A 319 -11.95 9.31 16.87
CA ILE A 319 -11.19 8.19 17.45
C ILE A 319 -10.26 7.54 16.41
N TYR A 320 -10.70 7.44 15.16
CA TYR A 320 -9.86 6.92 14.08
C TYR A 320 -8.64 7.82 13.83
N TYR A 321 -8.88 9.11 13.65
CA TYR A 321 -7.81 10.08 13.37
C TYR A 321 -6.84 10.20 14.54
N GLU A 322 -7.33 10.24 15.78
CA GLU A 322 -6.50 10.28 16.98
C GLU A 322 -5.56 9.07 17.06
N LYS A 323 -6.07 7.85 16.87
CA LYS A 323 -5.25 6.64 16.87
C LYS A 323 -4.24 6.60 15.74
N LEU A 324 -4.66 7.01 14.54
CA LEU A 324 -3.79 7.05 13.37
C LEU A 324 -2.62 8.04 13.59
N ARG A 325 -2.93 9.25 14.09
CA ARG A 325 -1.95 10.28 14.43
C ARG A 325 -1.01 9.84 15.55
N ALA A 326 -1.54 9.19 16.59
CA ALA A 326 -0.73 8.66 17.68
C ALA A 326 0.29 7.63 17.19
N LEU A 327 -0.11 6.70 16.35
CA LEU A 327 0.80 5.72 15.76
C LEU A 327 1.83 6.38 14.82
N ALA A 328 1.40 7.29 13.95
CA ALA A 328 2.32 8.02 13.07
C ALA A 328 3.37 8.80 13.88
N GLN A 329 2.96 9.46 14.96
CA GLN A 329 3.83 10.20 15.88
C GLN A 329 4.79 9.26 16.62
N GLN A 330 4.34 8.10 17.09
CA GLN A 330 5.17 7.09 17.77
C GLN A 330 6.37 6.68 16.93
N TYR A 331 6.18 6.56 15.62
CA TYR A 331 7.25 6.18 14.68
C TYR A 331 7.90 7.36 13.97
N HIS A 332 7.51 8.60 14.29
CA HIS A 332 8.00 9.83 13.65
C HIS A 332 7.81 9.84 12.13
N PHE A 333 6.71 9.27 11.64
CA PHE A 333 6.37 9.24 10.23
C PHE A 333 5.42 10.38 9.85
N PRO A 334 5.66 11.08 8.72
CA PRO A 334 4.72 12.08 8.24
C PRO A 334 3.38 11.42 7.86
N LEU A 335 2.29 12.07 8.26
CA LEU A 335 0.92 11.62 8.02
C LEU A 335 0.10 12.75 7.40
N VAL A 336 -0.55 12.46 6.29
CA VAL A 336 -1.64 13.28 5.71
C VAL A 336 -2.94 12.50 5.84
N ASP A 337 -3.89 12.94 6.66
CA ASP A 337 -5.10 12.16 6.95
C ASP A 337 -6.41 12.76 6.39
N PHE A 338 -6.33 13.96 5.81
CA PHE A 338 -7.47 14.66 5.21
C PHE A 338 -8.73 14.74 6.10
N ALA A 339 -8.56 14.72 7.42
CA ALA A 339 -9.68 14.77 8.37
C ALA A 339 -10.57 16.00 8.21
N GLU A 340 -10.00 17.14 7.81
CA GLU A 340 -10.67 18.39 7.51
C GLU A 340 -11.65 18.30 6.32
N HIS A 341 -11.48 17.29 5.47
CA HIS A 341 -12.33 17.04 4.31
C HIS A 341 -13.40 15.96 4.56
N ASP A 342 -13.58 15.48 5.80
CA ASP A 342 -14.56 14.41 6.08
C ASP A 342 -16.00 14.85 5.83
N THR A 343 -16.29 16.15 5.96
CA THR A 343 -17.59 16.77 5.68
C THR A 343 -17.72 17.35 4.28
N ASP A 344 -16.61 17.41 3.52
CA ASP A 344 -16.62 17.91 2.15
C ASP A 344 -17.34 16.92 1.21
N PRO A 345 -18.50 17.29 0.64
CA PRO A 345 -19.31 16.37 -0.17
C PRO A 345 -18.61 15.96 -1.47
N ASP A 346 -17.66 16.77 -1.93
CA ASP A 346 -16.98 16.61 -3.21
C ASP A 346 -15.60 15.96 -3.09
N PHE A 347 -15.14 15.65 -1.87
CA PHE A 347 -13.82 15.05 -1.66
C PHE A 347 -13.78 13.55 -1.94
N LEU A 348 -14.83 12.83 -1.61
CA LEU A 348 -15.02 11.42 -1.90
C LEU A 348 -16.03 11.21 -3.04
N ASP A 349 -16.02 10.02 -3.61
CA ASP A 349 -17.03 9.59 -4.56
C ASP A 349 -18.44 9.59 -3.94
N PRO A 350 -19.52 9.52 -4.72
CA PRO A 350 -20.87 9.49 -4.18
C PRO A 350 -21.12 8.35 -3.18
N GLN A 351 -20.40 7.24 -3.30
CA GLN A 351 -20.46 6.10 -2.39
C GLN A 351 -19.69 6.34 -1.08
N GLY A 352 -18.79 7.33 -1.05
CA GLY A 352 -18.01 7.70 0.13
C GLY A 352 -16.85 6.76 0.48
N TYR A 353 -16.37 5.97 -0.48
CA TYR A 353 -15.30 5.01 -0.26
C TYR A 353 -13.98 5.39 -0.93
N HIS A 354 -14.01 6.06 -2.07
CA HIS A 354 -12.84 6.40 -2.85
C HIS A 354 -12.75 7.90 -3.09
N LEU A 355 -11.57 8.38 -3.42
CA LEU A 355 -11.35 9.78 -3.73
C LEU A 355 -12.06 10.16 -5.03
N SER A 356 -12.73 11.30 -5.01
CA SER A 356 -13.23 11.98 -6.20
C SER A 356 -12.08 12.58 -7.02
N ALA A 357 -12.38 13.28 -8.11
CA ALA A 357 -11.38 14.06 -8.86
C ALA A 357 -10.71 15.11 -7.96
N LYS A 358 -11.48 15.83 -7.14
CA LYS A 358 -10.96 16.81 -6.17
C LYS A 358 -10.06 16.15 -5.14
N GLY A 359 -10.53 15.09 -4.48
CA GLY A 359 -9.75 14.37 -3.49
C GLY A 359 -8.44 13.82 -4.04
N TRP A 360 -8.43 13.31 -5.29
CA TRP A 360 -7.22 12.87 -5.95
C TRP A 360 -6.22 14.00 -6.21
N ILE A 361 -6.65 15.22 -6.51
CA ILE A 361 -5.72 16.34 -6.70
C ILE A 361 -5.04 16.70 -5.36
N PHE A 362 -5.78 16.74 -4.26
CA PHE A 362 -5.18 16.91 -2.92
C PHE A 362 -4.19 15.78 -2.58
N TYR A 363 -4.57 14.55 -2.86
CA TYR A 363 -3.72 13.38 -2.68
C TYR A 363 -2.42 13.51 -3.48
N ASN A 364 -2.52 13.87 -4.76
CA ASN A 364 -1.36 14.04 -5.66
C ASN A 364 -0.47 15.19 -5.21
N ARG A 365 -1.03 16.30 -4.70
CA ARG A 365 -0.25 17.40 -4.11
C ARG A 365 0.60 16.91 -2.94
N ALA A 366 0.05 16.02 -2.08
CA ALA A 366 0.80 15.44 -0.97
C ALA A 366 1.94 14.53 -1.45
N LEU A 367 1.70 13.72 -2.48
CA LEU A 367 2.73 12.87 -3.08
C LEU A 367 3.86 13.68 -3.72
N ASP A 368 3.52 14.75 -4.45
CA ASP A 368 4.50 15.64 -5.09
C ASP A 368 5.37 16.34 -4.06
N ALA A 369 4.75 16.91 -3.03
CA ALA A 369 5.46 17.56 -1.93
C ALA A 369 6.37 16.57 -1.17
N PHE A 370 5.91 15.33 -0.96
CA PHE A 370 6.73 14.29 -0.34
C PHE A 370 7.91 13.87 -1.23
N PHE A 371 7.67 13.68 -2.51
CA PHE A 371 8.74 13.28 -3.44
C PHE A 371 9.84 14.33 -3.51
N HIS A 372 9.50 15.60 -3.53
CA HIS A 372 10.43 16.73 -3.63
C HIS A 372 10.95 17.26 -2.27
N ASP A 373 10.68 16.58 -1.15
CA ASP A 373 11.07 17.01 0.23
C ASP A 373 10.55 18.41 0.60
N THR A 374 9.37 18.79 0.09
CA THR A 374 8.72 20.08 0.32
C THR A 374 7.51 19.98 1.27
N LEU A 375 7.26 18.80 1.86
CA LEU A 375 6.24 18.68 2.90
C LEU A 375 6.57 19.60 4.09
N PRO A 376 5.63 20.46 4.50
CA PRO A 376 5.87 21.34 5.65
C PRO A 376 6.00 20.51 6.95
N SER A 377 6.83 21.01 7.87
CA SER A 377 7.03 20.40 9.19
C SER A 377 5.77 20.40 10.06
N SER A 378 4.81 21.30 9.79
CA SER A 378 3.47 21.32 10.38
C SER A 378 2.44 20.98 9.30
N LEU A 379 2.07 19.71 9.22
CA LEU A 379 1.12 19.21 8.24
C LEU A 379 -0.31 19.74 8.45
N SER A 380 -0.67 20.13 9.70
CA SER A 380 -1.98 20.70 10.01
C SER A 380 -2.27 22.03 9.29
N ALA A 381 -1.27 22.87 9.09
CA ALA A 381 -1.43 24.12 8.36
C ALA A 381 -1.55 23.91 6.84
N TRP A 382 -0.91 22.86 6.32
CA TRP A 382 -0.88 22.58 4.89
C TRP A 382 -2.16 21.90 4.38
N GLN A 383 -2.80 21.10 5.25
CA GLN A 383 -4.08 20.47 4.95
C GLN A 383 -5.23 21.49 4.81
N GLN A 384 -5.13 22.64 5.50
CA GLN A 384 -6.14 23.69 5.52
C GLN A 384 -6.05 24.71 4.36
N THR A 385 -4.94 24.77 3.63
CA THR A 385 -4.79 25.70 2.50
C THR A 385 -5.35 25.12 1.22
N GLY A 386 -6.67 25.04 1.14
CA GLY A 386 -7.44 25.07 -0.08
C GLY A 386 -8.26 26.35 -0.09
N PRO A 387 -8.59 26.93 -1.26
CA PRO A 387 -9.39 28.12 -1.34
C PRO A 387 -10.78 27.90 -0.75
#